data_a7da057c70e4d4ae113a5c9102b49ae6
#
_entry.id   a7da057c70e4d4ae113a5c9102b49ae6
#
_cell.length_a   1.000
_cell.length_b   1.000
_cell.length_c   1.000
_cell.angle_alpha   90.00
_cell.angle_beta   90.00
_cell.angle_gamma   90.00
#
_symmetry.space_group_name_H-M   'P 1'
#
loop_
_entity.id
_entity.type
_entity.pdbx_description
1 polymer ?
#
loop_
_entity_poly.entity_id
_entity_poly.type
_entity_poly.pdbx_seq_one_letter_code
_entity_poly.pdbx_strand_id
1 'polypeptide(L)'
;MDILAEDGAPRVSGVDPLPWLQHRYTYIGFGARVADLEQRPHGGDWLWDFEDWAKMHKGRVLVPGRDAPVEMKTAFLEHKKTRKAINTQYWPVKADEDIAIIHQENQDRINIYVPPNHPHTTTDPVIFLDHIDFLLPDDKERDIFLDWLAFKIQNPAARSYAIIMIAEDGFGVGRSWLKAMMKKVLQGKVRTATLPQLIGKGTSSEQNYNDWAAYCQLLVVEEAKDNMSKEDFYNGYETFKQNVDTRVSDVRVNPKYGKTKEEYMFFNALIFSNHSDALSIPKNDRRCCVLTNPTVMADVTYYDRLEGALSGTEPGQVYWYLMERDIAAYDNVYPPQTIGKTLMTDQNAMPSAEIKTHILDACVGDVITKKMLKSRVISAAHALDYEGISHAPGGIIRNLWGKMGKLRDEAKGARYYINGEQVEVRAIRNKERWISYDMDRDKNAIEEELLKNDKTGGAGLKLVK
;
A
#
# COMPACT_ATOMS: atom_id res chain seq x y z
N MET A 1 8.57 -44.08 34.52
CA MET A 1 8.47 -42.60 34.62
C MET A 1 9.59 -42.04 33.78
N ASP A 2 9.29 -41.75 32.54
CA ASP A 2 10.31 -41.21 31.60
C ASP A 2 10.65 -39.81 32.03
N ILE A 3 11.90 -39.58 32.37
CA ILE A 3 12.41 -38.23 32.68
C ILE A 3 12.61 -37.56 31.33
N LEU A 4 11.71 -36.67 30.98
CA LEU A 4 11.90 -35.78 29.85
C LEU A 4 12.94 -34.74 30.21
N ALA A 5 13.79 -34.37 29.26
CA ALA A 5 14.61 -33.17 29.38
C ALA A 5 13.74 -31.90 29.37
N GLU A 6 14.28 -30.74 29.73
CA GLU A 6 13.56 -29.45 29.66
C GLU A 6 13.01 -29.13 28.27
N ASP A 7 13.59 -29.76 27.23
CA ASP A 7 13.15 -29.69 25.83
C ASP A 7 12.11 -30.77 25.45
N GLY A 8 11.69 -31.61 26.41
CA GLY A 8 10.73 -32.71 26.20
C GLY A 8 11.32 -33.96 25.50
N ALA A 9 12.60 -33.95 25.17
CA ALA A 9 13.23 -35.10 24.50
C ALA A 9 13.42 -36.30 25.46
N PRO A 10 13.15 -37.54 25.04
CA PRO A 10 13.39 -38.72 25.87
C PRO A 10 14.90 -38.91 26.11
N ARG A 11 15.30 -38.91 27.38
CA ARG A 11 16.70 -39.17 27.81
C ARG A 11 16.87 -40.49 28.57
N VAL A 12 15.99 -41.44 28.32
CA VAL A 12 16.11 -42.77 28.94
C VAL A 12 17.23 -43.57 28.22
N SER A 13 18.16 -44.12 28.98
CA SER A 13 19.21 -44.98 28.41
C SER A 13 18.60 -46.15 27.63
N GLY A 14 18.91 -46.23 26.35
CA GLY A 14 18.42 -47.30 25.47
C GLY A 14 17.29 -46.91 24.52
N VAL A 15 16.72 -45.71 24.62
CA VAL A 15 15.73 -45.23 23.65
C VAL A 15 16.42 -44.38 22.59
N ASP A 16 16.19 -44.70 21.30
CA ASP A 16 16.66 -43.90 20.18
C ASP A 16 15.81 -42.60 20.08
N PRO A 17 16.37 -41.41 20.29
CA PRO A 17 15.64 -40.14 20.22
C PRO A 17 15.33 -39.70 18.79
N LEU A 18 15.93 -40.33 17.77
CA LEU A 18 15.81 -39.90 16.38
C LEU A 18 14.36 -39.89 15.86
N PRO A 19 13.52 -40.90 16.13
CA PRO A 19 12.11 -40.91 15.72
C PRO A 19 11.32 -39.73 16.29
N TRP A 20 11.58 -39.34 17.55
CA TRP A 20 10.94 -38.21 18.20
C TRP A 20 11.38 -36.91 17.55
N LEU A 21 12.69 -36.71 17.29
CA LEU A 21 13.21 -35.56 16.59
C LEU A 21 12.60 -35.40 15.18
N GLN A 22 12.45 -36.52 14.46
CA GLN A 22 11.87 -36.53 13.11
C GLN A 22 10.38 -36.19 13.08
N HIS A 23 9.65 -36.52 14.15
CA HIS A 23 8.25 -36.17 14.28
C HIS A 23 8.07 -34.68 14.56
N ARG A 24 8.85 -34.15 15.49
CA ARG A 24 8.72 -32.77 15.99
C ARG A 24 9.36 -31.73 15.07
N TYR A 25 10.52 -32.00 14.52
CA TYR A 25 11.33 -31.04 13.82
C TYR A 25 11.35 -31.24 12.30
N THR A 26 11.44 -30.11 11.57
CA THR A 26 11.63 -30.10 10.12
C THR A 26 12.87 -29.29 9.76
N TYR A 27 13.80 -29.86 8.98
CA TYR A 27 14.96 -29.16 8.47
C TYR A 27 14.59 -28.22 7.31
N ILE A 28 15.12 -27.01 7.29
CA ILE A 28 14.91 -26.01 6.24
C ILE A 28 16.24 -25.75 5.55
N GLY A 29 16.33 -26.09 4.26
CA GLY A 29 17.56 -25.97 3.49
C GLY A 29 18.05 -24.54 3.33
N PHE A 30 17.15 -23.60 3.03
CA PHE A 30 17.52 -22.20 2.93
C PHE A 30 17.80 -21.59 4.31
N GLY A 31 19.05 -21.17 4.51
CA GLY A 31 19.52 -20.59 5.77
C GLY A 31 19.88 -21.61 6.84
N ALA A 32 19.88 -22.91 6.52
CA ALA A 32 20.23 -24.00 7.44
C ALA A 32 19.53 -23.88 8.80
N ARG A 33 18.19 -23.98 8.83
CA ARG A 33 17.37 -23.83 10.03
C ARG A 33 16.59 -25.09 10.34
N VAL A 34 16.04 -25.15 11.54
CA VAL A 34 15.12 -26.20 11.99
C VAL A 34 13.87 -25.57 12.56
N ALA A 35 12.70 -26.03 12.10
CA ALA A 35 11.41 -25.62 12.62
C ALA A 35 10.89 -26.66 13.63
N ASP A 36 10.51 -26.22 14.81
CA ASP A 36 9.74 -26.98 15.79
C ASP A 36 8.25 -26.81 15.51
N LEU A 37 7.64 -27.80 14.88
CA LEU A 37 6.25 -27.71 14.45
C LEU A 37 5.25 -27.81 15.62
N GLU A 38 5.64 -28.43 16.73
CA GLU A 38 4.80 -28.51 17.93
C GLU A 38 4.78 -27.16 18.67
N GLN A 39 5.92 -26.46 18.73
CA GLN A 39 6.02 -25.16 19.38
C GLN A 39 5.42 -24.02 18.53
N ARG A 40 5.38 -24.17 17.21
CA ARG A 40 4.92 -23.12 16.28
C ARG A 40 3.57 -22.49 16.63
N PRO A 41 2.48 -23.25 16.96
CA PRO A 41 1.17 -22.66 17.31
C PRO A 41 1.18 -21.87 18.62
N HIS A 42 2.13 -22.16 19.51
CA HIS A 42 2.22 -21.57 20.85
C HIS A 42 3.04 -20.29 20.88
N GLY A 43 3.72 -19.96 19.76
CA GLY A 43 4.63 -18.82 19.67
C GLY A 43 5.99 -19.09 20.34
N GLY A 44 6.76 -18.04 20.56
CA GLY A 44 8.13 -18.17 21.10
C GLY A 44 9.14 -18.58 20.03
N ASP A 45 10.28 -19.14 20.48
CA ASP A 45 11.37 -19.55 19.60
C ASP A 45 11.11 -20.95 19.06
N TRP A 46 10.49 -21.07 17.91
CA TRP A 46 10.21 -22.32 17.23
C TRP A 46 11.01 -22.51 15.93
N LEU A 47 11.77 -21.49 15.52
CA LEU A 47 12.60 -21.48 14.32
C LEU A 47 14.06 -21.24 14.71
N TRP A 48 14.85 -22.30 14.73
CA TRP A 48 16.22 -22.32 15.24
C TRP A 48 17.24 -22.31 14.11
N ASP A 49 18.43 -21.70 14.37
CA ASP A 49 19.61 -21.99 13.58
C ASP A 49 19.97 -23.48 13.78
N PHE A 50 20.39 -24.16 12.70
CA PHE A 50 20.65 -25.60 12.77
C PHE A 50 21.80 -25.95 13.71
N GLU A 51 22.85 -25.14 13.77
CA GLU A 51 23.97 -25.40 14.68
C GLU A 51 23.57 -25.17 16.15
N ASP A 52 22.73 -24.20 16.44
CA ASP A 52 22.23 -23.97 17.79
C ASP A 52 21.25 -25.11 18.22
N TRP A 53 20.37 -25.52 17.33
CA TRP A 53 19.54 -26.71 17.54
C TRP A 53 20.40 -27.96 17.79
N ALA A 54 21.48 -28.16 17.01
CA ALA A 54 22.37 -29.29 17.17
C ALA A 54 23.13 -29.30 18.51
N LYS A 55 23.44 -28.10 19.05
CA LYS A 55 24.04 -27.95 20.39
C LYS A 55 23.12 -28.41 21.49
N MET A 56 21.80 -28.17 21.34
CA MET A 56 20.80 -28.64 22.31
C MET A 56 20.57 -30.15 22.23
N HIS A 57 20.64 -30.73 21.05
CA HIS A 57 20.37 -32.14 20.80
C HIS A 57 21.69 -32.94 20.58
N LYS A 58 22.67 -32.74 21.47
CA LYS A 58 23.96 -33.46 21.41
C LYS A 58 23.79 -34.94 21.68
N GLY A 59 24.55 -35.75 20.97
CA GLY A 59 24.59 -37.21 21.20
C GLY A 59 25.00 -37.95 19.94
N ARG A 60 25.09 -39.27 20.09
CA ARG A 60 25.36 -40.17 18.97
C ARG A 60 24.30 -41.26 18.97
N VAL A 61 23.88 -41.66 17.79
CA VAL A 61 22.85 -42.66 17.58
C VAL A 61 23.32 -43.71 16.56
N LEU A 62 22.95 -44.95 16.75
CA LEU A 62 23.21 -46.03 15.78
C LEU A 62 22.11 -45.99 14.71
N VAL A 63 22.48 -45.67 13.48
CA VAL A 63 21.56 -45.65 12.35
C VAL A 63 21.57 -47.01 11.66
N PRO A 64 20.42 -47.57 11.30
CA PRO A 64 20.35 -48.85 10.58
C PRO A 64 21.22 -48.84 9.32
N GLY A 65 22.09 -49.86 9.17
CA GLY A 65 23.02 -49.99 8.04
C GLY A 65 24.37 -49.27 8.22
N ARG A 66 24.66 -48.74 9.41
CA ARG A 66 25.99 -48.24 9.80
C ARG A 66 26.55 -49.03 10.98
N ASP A 67 27.85 -49.41 10.90
CA ASP A 67 28.53 -50.20 11.94
C ASP A 67 28.94 -49.35 13.16
N ALA A 68 28.96 -48.02 13.03
CA ALA A 68 29.37 -47.14 14.12
C ALA A 68 28.31 -46.03 14.38
N PRO A 69 28.12 -45.60 15.64
CA PRO A 69 27.23 -44.50 15.98
C PRO A 69 27.67 -43.21 15.33
N VAL A 70 26.71 -42.46 14.78
CA VAL A 70 26.92 -41.13 14.17
C VAL A 70 26.39 -40.02 15.07
N GLU A 71 26.85 -38.80 14.88
CA GLU A 71 26.32 -37.64 15.58
C GLU A 71 24.81 -37.46 15.28
N MET A 72 24.04 -37.07 16.28
CA MET A 72 22.59 -36.84 16.16
C MET A 72 22.23 -35.91 15.01
N LYS A 73 22.94 -34.80 14.86
CA LYS A 73 22.70 -33.85 13.76
C LYS A 73 22.87 -34.51 12.39
N THR A 74 23.87 -35.36 12.21
CA THR A 74 24.13 -36.09 10.97
C THR A 74 23.04 -37.13 10.72
N ALA A 75 22.69 -37.88 11.75
CA ALA A 75 21.63 -38.86 11.68
C ALA A 75 20.28 -38.21 11.30
N PHE A 76 19.97 -37.07 11.92
CA PHE A 76 18.77 -36.31 11.61
C PHE A 76 18.75 -35.82 10.14
N LEU A 77 19.83 -35.22 9.65
CA LEU A 77 19.90 -34.71 8.28
C LEU A 77 19.85 -35.81 7.21
N GLU A 78 20.53 -36.93 7.43
CA GLU A 78 20.69 -37.95 6.40
C GLU A 78 19.52 -38.95 6.38
N HIS A 79 18.75 -39.05 7.46
CA HIS A 79 17.70 -40.05 7.55
C HIS A 79 16.53 -39.73 6.62
N LYS A 80 16.05 -40.75 5.89
CA LYS A 80 14.97 -40.64 4.89
C LYS A 80 13.63 -40.14 5.45
N LYS A 81 13.36 -40.38 6.73
CA LYS A 81 12.13 -39.95 7.40
C LYS A 81 12.19 -38.51 7.92
N THR A 82 13.37 -37.90 7.94
CA THR A 82 13.48 -36.51 8.35
C THR A 82 12.80 -35.61 7.32
N ARG A 83 11.82 -34.85 7.77
CA ARG A 83 11.10 -33.91 6.93
C ARG A 83 12.02 -32.76 6.54
N LYS A 84 12.03 -32.42 5.27
CA LYS A 84 12.86 -31.36 4.70
C LYS A 84 12.01 -30.38 3.93
N ALA A 85 12.12 -29.10 4.27
CA ALA A 85 11.54 -28.00 3.53
C ALA A 85 12.64 -27.21 2.83
N ILE A 86 12.31 -26.58 1.70
CA ILE A 86 13.31 -25.77 0.97
C ILE A 86 13.55 -24.43 1.63
N ASN A 87 12.48 -23.79 2.11
CA ASN A 87 12.50 -22.47 2.75
C ASN A 87 11.29 -22.27 3.67
N THR A 88 11.15 -21.07 4.19
CA THR A 88 9.95 -20.57 4.86
C THR A 88 9.11 -19.74 3.89
N GLN A 89 7.80 -19.70 4.11
CA GLN A 89 6.87 -18.84 3.36
C GLN A 89 5.81 -18.30 4.31
N TYR A 90 5.42 -17.04 4.12
CA TYR A 90 4.29 -16.45 4.82
C TYR A 90 3.03 -16.69 4.00
N TRP A 91 2.15 -17.55 4.52
CA TRP A 91 0.90 -17.90 3.86
C TRP A 91 -0.26 -17.84 4.86
N PRO A 92 -1.02 -16.75 4.86
CA PRO A 92 -2.13 -16.60 5.78
C PRO A 92 -3.21 -17.65 5.54
N VAL A 93 -3.70 -18.19 6.64
CA VAL A 93 -4.79 -19.17 6.66
C VAL A 93 -5.85 -18.73 7.66
N LYS A 94 -7.07 -19.25 7.55
CA LYS A 94 -8.16 -18.94 8.48
C LYS A 94 -7.82 -19.40 9.90
N ALA A 95 -8.54 -18.85 10.87
CA ALA A 95 -8.27 -19.09 12.29
C ALA A 95 -8.44 -20.56 12.71
N ASP A 96 -9.31 -21.30 12.04
CA ASP A 96 -9.58 -22.72 12.25
C ASP A 96 -8.65 -23.63 11.43
N GLU A 97 -7.78 -23.07 10.59
CA GLU A 97 -6.82 -23.79 9.78
C GLU A 97 -5.41 -23.59 10.34
N ASP A 98 -4.74 -24.65 10.75
CA ASP A 98 -3.31 -24.61 11.07
C ASP A 98 -2.49 -25.36 10.03
N ILE A 99 -2.10 -24.66 8.96
CA ILE A 99 -1.25 -25.21 7.90
C ILE A 99 0.20 -24.86 8.20
N ALA A 100 0.91 -25.81 8.79
CA ALA A 100 2.33 -25.65 9.12
C ALA A 100 3.24 -25.84 7.89
N ILE A 101 2.83 -26.66 6.92
CA ILE A 101 3.61 -27.01 5.73
C ILE A 101 2.80 -26.70 4.48
N ILE A 102 3.41 -25.95 3.58
CA ILE A 102 2.86 -25.60 2.26
C ILE A 102 3.52 -26.51 1.24
N HIS A 103 2.70 -27.30 0.53
CA HIS A 103 3.12 -28.14 -0.57
C HIS A 103 2.90 -27.41 -1.90
N GLN A 104 3.97 -26.99 -2.57
CA GLN A 104 3.89 -26.29 -3.83
C GLN A 104 4.99 -26.76 -4.79
N GLU A 105 4.63 -27.07 -6.05
CA GLU A 105 5.58 -27.49 -7.08
C GLU A 105 6.48 -28.66 -6.67
N ASN A 106 5.93 -29.66 -5.99
CA ASN A 106 6.64 -30.81 -5.41
C ASN A 106 7.72 -30.43 -4.35
N GLN A 107 7.57 -29.28 -3.71
CA GLN A 107 8.49 -28.79 -2.67
C GLN A 107 7.69 -28.39 -1.42
N ASP A 108 8.28 -28.68 -0.28
CA ASP A 108 7.74 -28.30 1.01
C ASP A 108 8.32 -26.96 1.46
N ARG A 109 7.47 -26.08 1.99
CA ARG A 109 7.84 -24.81 2.63
C ARG A 109 7.22 -24.76 4.01
N ILE A 110 7.91 -24.20 4.97
CA ILE A 110 7.36 -23.99 6.31
C ILE A 110 6.57 -22.71 6.33
N ASN A 111 5.28 -22.81 6.67
CA ASN A 111 4.43 -21.64 6.83
C ASN A 111 4.80 -20.89 8.11
N ILE A 112 5.28 -19.65 7.98
CA ILE A 112 5.59 -18.81 9.13
C ILE A 112 4.41 -17.97 9.62
N TYR A 113 3.27 -18.02 8.93
CA TYR A 113 2.04 -17.42 9.44
C TYR A 113 1.43 -18.31 10.52
N VAL A 114 1.16 -17.74 11.68
CA VAL A 114 0.38 -18.33 12.76
C VAL A 114 -0.85 -17.47 12.95
N PRO A 115 -2.07 -18.03 12.89
CA PRO A 115 -3.29 -17.23 13.14
C PRO A 115 -3.24 -16.52 14.50
N PRO A 116 -3.88 -15.35 14.67
CA PRO A 116 -4.05 -14.78 15.98
C PRO A 116 -4.80 -15.74 16.90
N ASN A 117 -4.32 -15.87 18.12
CA ASN A 117 -4.91 -16.75 19.11
C ASN A 117 -5.42 -15.92 20.31
N HIS A 118 -6.73 -15.71 20.35
CA HIS A 118 -7.43 -15.03 21.43
C HIS A 118 -8.45 -15.98 22.08
N PRO A 119 -8.56 -16.02 23.41
CA PRO A 119 -9.64 -16.74 24.07
C PRO A 119 -10.99 -16.31 23.52
N HIS A 120 -11.85 -17.27 23.20
CA HIS A 120 -13.18 -16.97 22.67
C HIS A 120 -14.00 -16.17 23.69
N THR A 121 -14.70 -15.16 23.20
CA THR A 121 -15.59 -14.31 24.00
C THR A 121 -16.72 -13.78 23.14
N THR A 122 -17.89 -13.62 23.70
CA THR A 122 -19.06 -12.98 23.10
C THR A 122 -19.32 -11.60 23.70
N THR A 123 -18.37 -11.09 24.50
CA THR A 123 -18.46 -9.76 25.10
C THR A 123 -18.09 -8.70 24.05
N ASP A 124 -18.96 -7.71 23.89
CA ASP A 124 -18.73 -6.61 22.97
C ASP A 124 -17.50 -5.77 23.37
N PRO A 125 -16.69 -5.35 22.41
CA PRO A 125 -15.55 -4.46 22.63
C PRO A 125 -16.01 -3.00 22.76
N VAL A 126 -16.60 -2.65 23.87
CA VAL A 126 -17.30 -1.36 24.06
C VAL A 126 -16.38 -0.17 23.85
N ILE A 127 -15.15 -0.24 24.38
CA ILE A 127 -14.20 0.89 24.27
C ILE A 127 -13.74 1.07 22.83
N PHE A 128 -13.50 -0.02 22.11
CA PHE A 128 -13.16 0.02 20.69
C PHE A 128 -14.31 0.58 19.86
N LEU A 129 -15.53 0.11 20.06
CA LEU A 129 -16.71 0.57 19.32
C LEU A 129 -16.99 2.05 19.60
N ASP A 130 -16.96 2.51 20.86
CA ASP A 130 -17.07 3.92 21.23
C ASP A 130 -16.01 4.78 20.51
N HIS A 131 -14.78 4.25 20.37
CA HIS A 131 -13.72 4.96 19.67
C HIS A 131 -13.92 4.99 18.14
N ILE A 132 -14.43 3.91 17.56
CA ILE A 132 -14.78 3.90 16.14
C ILE A 132 -15.95 4.85 15.87
N ASP A 133 -16.96 4.92 16.73
CA ASP A 133 -18.06 5.88 16.67
C ASP A 133 -17.56 7.34 16.75
N PHE A 134 -16.58 7.58 17.63
CA PHE A 134 -15.92 8.89 17.72
C PHE A 134 -15.13 9.22 16.45
N LEU A 135 -14.35 8.27 15.92
CA LEU A 135 -13.55 8.50 14.71
C LEU A 135 -14.41 8.61 13.43
N LEU A 136 -15.51 7.89 13.37
CA LEU A 136 -16.40 7.79 12.21
C LEU A 136 -17.85 8.03 12.64
N PRO A 137 -18.25 9.29 12.84
CA PRO A 137 -19.60 9.63 13.31
C PRO A 137 -20.70 9.34 12.28
N ASP A 138 -20.37 9.19 11.01
CA ASP A 138 -21.31 8.75 9.98
C ASP A 138 -21.48 7.22 10.03
N ASP A 139 -22.71 6.75 10.23
CA ASP A 139 -23.02 5.33 10.39
C ASP A 139 -22.55 4.47 9.21
N LYS A 140 -22.64 5.00 7.98
CA LYS A 140 -22.23 4.28 6.77
C LYS A 140 -20.71 4.16 6.68
N GLU A 141 -19.97 5.25 6.98
CA GLU A 141 -18.51 5.22 6.99
C GLU A 141 -18.00 4.28 8.08
N ARG A 142 -18.67 4.24 9.23
CA ARG A 142 -18.38 3.33 10.33
C ARG A 142 -18.56 1.86 9.93
N ASP A 143 -19.71 1.53 9.33
CA ASP A 143 -19.97 0.18 8.85
C ASP A 143 -18.99 -0.26 7.77
N ILE A 144 -18.68 0.60 6.80
CA ILE A 144 -17.64 0.34 5.78
C ILE A 144 -16.30 -0.02 6.45
N PHE A 145 -15.91 0.71 7.48
CA PHE A 145 -14.62 0.48 8.16
C PHE A 145 -14.63 -0.83 8.97
N LEU A 146 -15.69 -1.10 9.70
CA LEU A 146 -15.83 -2.33 10.49
C LEU A 146 -15.90 -3.56 9.58
N ASP A 147 -16.64 -3.50 8.47
CA ASP A 147 -16.70 -4.58 7.47
C ASP A 147 -15.34 -4.84 6.83
N TRP A 148 -14.59 -3.77 6.53
CA TRP A 148 -13.25 -3.87 5.97
C TRP A 148 -12.25 -4.54 6.94
N LEU A 149 -12.31 -4.21 8.24
CA LEU A 149 -11.51 -4.88 9.26
C LEU A 149 -11.94 -6.34 9.44
N ALA A 150 -13.25 -6.60 9.51
CA ALA A 150 -13.81 -7.94 9.64
C ALA A 150 -13.42 -8.81 8.44
N PHE A 151 -13.54 -8.28 7.23
CA PHE A 151 -13.09 -8.99 6.02
C PHE A 151 -11.63 -9.44 6.13
N LYS A 152 -10.74 -8.55 6.60
CA LYS A 152 -9.33 -8.87 6.72
C LYS A 152 -9.04 -9.95 7.76
N ILE A 153 -9.77 -9.97 8.87
CA ILE A 153 -9.63 -10.99 9.92
C ILE A 153 -10.20 -12.33 9.47
N GLN A 154 -11.38 -12.34 8.87
CA GLN A 154 -12.06 -13.55 8.40
C GLN A 154 -11.41 -14.16 7.15
N ASN A 155 -10.76 -13.33 6.32
CA ASN A 155 -10.14 -13.74 5.06
C ASN A 155 -8.67 -13.27 4.99
N PRO A 156 -7.78 -13.80 5.83
CA PRO A 156 -6.43 -13.30 6.00
C PRO A 156 -5.57 -13.42 4.72
N ALA A 157 -5.85 -14.38 3.83
CA ALA A 157 -5.19 -14.53 2.55
C ALA A 157 -5.71 -13.59 1.45
N ALA A 158 -6.89 -12.99 1.63
CA ALA A 158 -7.46 -12.07 0.65
C ALA A 158 -7.03 -10.62 0.93
N ARG A 159 -7.09 -9.79 -0.10
CA ARG A 159 -6.84 -8.35 -0.01
C ARG A 159 -8.11 -7.55 -0.30
N SER A 160 -8.12 -6.33 0.18
CA SER A 160 -9.16 -5.35 -0.11
C SER A 160 -8.53 -4.00 -0.45
N TYR A 161 -9.34 -3.07 -0.91
CA TYR A 161 -8.93 -1.70 -1.19
C TYR A 161 -8.32 -1.01 0.04
N ALA A 162 -7.53 0.04 -0.19
CA ALA A 162 -6.99 0.85 0.89
C ALA A 162 -8.06 1.75 1.51
N ILE A 163 -7.99 1.94 2.82
CA ILE A 163 -8.76 2.98 3.51
C ILE A 163 -7.85 4.15 3.81
N ILE A 164 -8.32 5.36 3.51
CA ILE A 164 -7.69 6.63 3.86
C ILE A 164 -8.59 7.34 4.85
N MET A 165 -8.08 7.59 6.06
CA MET A 165 -8.77 8.37 7.08
C MET A 165 -8.20 9.78 7.15
N ILE A 166 -9.06 10.78 6.94
CA ILE A 166 -8.67 12.19 6.93
C ILE A 166 -9.26 12.88 8.17
N ALA A 167 -8.39 13.53 8.93
CA ALA A 167 -8.77 14.50 9.97
C ALA A 167 -8.22 15.87 9.58
N GLU A 168 -8.99 16.67 8.83
CA GLU A 168 -8.54 17.98 8.35
C GLU A 168 -8.15 18.86 9.52
N ASP A 169 -6.87 19.26 9.57
CA ASP A 169 -6.28 20.03 10.68
C ASP A 169 -6.50 19.40 12.09
N GLY A 170 -6.95 18.13 12.13
CA GLY A 170 -7.25 17.39 13.35
C GLY A 170 -6.05 16.58 13.85
N PHE A 171 -5.44 17.03 14.95
CA PHE A 171 -4.36 16.32 15.62
C PHE A 171 -4.88 15.62 16.88
N GLY A 172 -4.26 14.49 17.25
CA GLY A 172 -4.53 13.82 18.52
C GLY A 172 -5.91 13.15 18.65
N VAL A 173 -6.64 12.88 17.57
CA VAL A 173 -7.97 12.24 17.59
C VAL A 173 -7.93 10.73 17.90
N GLY A 174 -6.76 10.13 18.15
CA GLY A 174 -6.65 8.73 18.61
C GLY A 174 -6.40 7.70 17.52
N ARG A 175 -6.08 8.08 16.28
CA ARG A 175 -5.75 7.13 15.18
C ARG A 175 -4.54 6.24 15.52
N SER A 176 -3.56 6.77 16.24
CA SER A 176 -2.39 5.98 16.69
C SER A 176 -2.79 4.90 17.70
N TRP A 177 -3.81 5.16 18.54
CA TRP A 177 -4.38 4.14 19.41
C TRP A 177 -5.04 3.01 18.62
N LEU A 178 -5.81 3.35 17.57
CA LEU A 178 -6.41 2.34 16.68
C LEU A 178 -5.32 1.42 16.09
N LYS A 179 -4.19 1.99 15.65
CA LYS A 179 -3.03 1.18 15.22
C LYS A 179 -2.51 0.27 16.33
N ALA A 180 -2.37 0.80 17.56
CA ALA A 180 -1.90 0.03 18.71
C ALA A 180 -2.87 -1.12 19.05
N MET A 181 -4.17 -0.85 19.03
CA MET A 181 -5.22 -1.87 19.22
C MET A 181 -5.10 -2.97 18.14
N MET A 182 -5.02 -2.61 16.88
CA MET A 182 -4.89 -3.60 15.79
C MET A 182 -3.59 -4.42 15.87
N LYS A 183 -2.49 -3.85 16.39
CA LYS A 183 -1.27 -4.62 16.70
C LYS A 183 -1.52 -5.73 17.73
N LYS A 184 -2.34 -5.47 18.73
CA LYS A 184 -2.73 -6.47 19.74
C LYS A 184 -3.70 -7.51 19.15
N VAL A 185 -4.71 -7.05 18.42
CA VAL A 185 -5.71 -7.90 17.75
C VAL A 185 -5.04 -8.87 16.77
N LEU A 186 -4.17 -8.39 15.91
CA LEU A 186 -3.48 -9.18 14.90
C LEU A 186 -2.13 -9.79 15.36
N GLN A 187 -1.79 -9.63 16.64
CA GLN A 187 -0.61 -10.28 17.26
C GLN A 187 0.66 -10.16 16.41
N GLY A 188 1.10 -8.93 16.16
CA GLY A 188 2.36 -8.64 15.47
C GLY A 188 2.29 -8.63 13.92
N LYS A 189 1.11 -8.86 13.33
CA LYS A 189 0.94 -8.84 11.86
C LYS A 189 0.54 -7.47 11.31
N VAL A 190 0.83 -6.41 12.06
CA VAL A 190 0.67 -5.01 11.65
C VAL A 190 2.06 -4.42 11.41
N ARG A 191 2.26 -3.82 10.24
CA ARG A 191 3.49 -3.10 9.88
C ARG A 191 3.18 -1.62 9.67
N THR A 192 4.22 -0.82 9.71
CA THR A 192 4.13 0.62 9.42
C THR A 192 5.05 0.94 8.25
N ALA A 193 4.57 1.77 7.33
CA ALA A 193 5.36 2.34 6.26
C ALA A 193 5.10 3.84 6.18
N THR A 194 5.97 4.55 5.46
CA THR A 194 5.75 5.95 5.10
C THR A 194 5.07 6.04 3.72
N LEU A 195 4.40 7.14 3.44
CA LEU A 195 3.80 7.34 2.12
C LEU A 195 4.86 7.34 0.99
N PRO A 196 6.05 7.98 1.14
CA PRO A 196 7.12 7.84 0.16
C PRO A 196 7.52 6.40 -0.14
N GLN A 197 7.58 5.52 0.86
CA GLN A 197 7.85 4.09 0.64
C GLN A 197 6.72 3.43 -0.17
N LEU A 198 5.47 3.72 0.15
CA LEU A 198 4.30 3.14 -0.52
C LEU A 198 4.20 3.55 -2.00
N ILE A 199 4.72 4.71 -2.37
CA ILE A 199 4.75 5.21 -3.76
C ILE A 199 6.10 5.02 -4.47
N GLY A 200 7.06 4.31 -3.84
CA GLY A 200 8.37 4.05 -4.43
C GLY A 200 9.31 5.26 -4.49
N LYS A 201 9.11 6.25 -3.61
CA LYS A 201 9.90 7.49 -3.55
C LYS A 201 10.65 7.69 -2.21
N GLY A 202 10.89 6.63 -1.45
CA GLY A 202 11.71 6.70 -0.24
C GLY A 202 13.10 7.30 -0.50
N THR A 203 13.80 7.75 0.55
CA THR A 203 15.19 8.21 0.45
C THR A 203 16.09 7.12 -0.12
N SER A 204 17.24 7.47 -0.67
CA SER A 204 18.15 6.52 -1.35
C SER A 204 18.54 5.31 -0.48
N SER A 205 18.54 5.46 0.84
CA SER A 205 18.75 4.36 1.80
C SER A 205 17.48 3.55 2.09
N GLU A 206 16.28 4.14 1.94
CA GLU A 206 14.98 3.51 2.23
C GLU A 206 14.33 2.91 0.98
N GLN A 207 14.61 3.42 -0.21
CA GLN A 207 14.09 2.89 -1.49
C GLN A 207 14.51 1.46 -1.76
N ASN A 208 15.65 1.04 -1.20
CA ASN A 208 16.20 -0.29 -1.43
C ASN A 208 15.59 -1.37 -0.52
N TYR A 209 14.86 -0.98 0.54
CA TYR A 209 14.30 -1.92 1.52
C TYR A 209 12.78 -1.83 1.53
N ASN A 210 12.14 -2.96 1.27
CA ASN A 210 10.68 -3.07 1.24
C ASN A 210 10.16 -4.23 2.10
N ASP A 211 10.87 -4.54 3.18
CA ASP A 211 10.48 -5.57 4.16
C ASP A 211 9.17 -5.25 4.90
N TRP A 212 8.74 -3.97 4.89
CA TRP A 212 7.41 -3.56 5.36
C TRP A 212 6.27 -4.21 4.57
N ALA A 213 6.48 -4.58 3.31
CA ALA A 213 5.46 -5.20 2.45
C ALA A 213 5.21 -6.67 2.75
N ALA A 214 6.16 -7.33 3.46
CA ALA A 214 6.09 -8.76 3.76
C ALA A 214 5.58 -9.03 5.17
N TYR A 215 5.03 -10.20 5.38
CA TYR A 215 4.66 -10.74 6.71
C TYR A 215 3.67 -9.88 7.47
N CYS A 216 2.76 -9.17 6.78
CA CYS A 216 1.76 -8.36 7.43
C CYS A 216 0.36 -8.55 6.86
N GLN A 217 -0.63 -8.31 7.71
CA GLN A 217 -2.06 -8.33 7.40
C GLN A 217 -2.64 -6.92 7.27
N LEU A 218 -2.07 -5.99 8.03
CA LEU A 218 -2.46 -4.59 8.03
C LEU A 218 -1.22 -3.71 7.93
N LEU A 219 -1.14 -2.92 6.88
CA LEU A 219 -0.12 -1.90 6.70
C LEU A 219 -0.71 -0.55 7.09
N VAL A 220 -0.12 0.10 8.09
CA VAL A 220 -0.53 1.43 8.53
C VAL A 220 0.48 2.45 8.03
N VAL A 221 -0.03 3.48 7.36
CA VAL A 221 0.75 4.65 6.92
C VAL A 221 0.30 5.85 7.73
N GLU A 222 1.21 6.43 8.51
CA GLU A 222 0.94 7.61 9.33
C GLU A 222 1.51 8.86 8.65
N GLU A 223 0.84 10.00 8.85
CA GLU A 223 1.28 11.33 8.39
C GLU A 223 1.58 11.40 6.89
N ALA A 224 0.55 11.09 6.09
CA ALA A 224 0.70 10.90 4.65
C ALA A 224 1.18 12.14 3.86
N LYS A 225 1.26 13.34 4.44
CA LYS A 225 1.64 14.56 3.71
C LYS A 225 3.02 15.13 4.04
N ASP A 226 3.71 14.69 5.07
CA ASP A 226 4.97 15.29 5.46
C ASP A 226 6.01 15.21 4.33
N ASN A 227 6.35 16.38 3.75
CA ASN A 227 7.36 16.59 2.73
C ASN A 227 7.07 16.01 1.33
N MET A 228 5.80 15.75 0.96
CA MET A 228 5.46 15.30 -0.38
C MET A 228 4.63 16.32 -1.15
N SER A 229 5.04 16.62 -2.39
CA SER A 229 4.25 17.41 -3.32
C SER A 229 3.15 16.56 -4.00
N LYS A 230 2.07 17.20 -4.44
CA LYS A 230 1.05 16.55 -5.29
C LYS A 230 1.66 15.90 -6.55
N GLU A 231 2.72 16.51 -7.10
CA GLU A 231 3.44 15.99 -8.25
C GLU A 231 4.19 14.70 -7.93
N ASP A 232 4.76 14.60 -6.74
CA ASP A 232 5.44 13.39 -6.27
C ASP A 232 4.49 12.21 -6.16
N PHE A 233 3.32 12.44 -5.57
CA PHE A 233 2.29 11.39 -5.50
C PHE A 233 1.78 11.01 -6.89
N TYR A 234 1.51 11.98 -7.74
CA TYR A 234 1.08 11.72 -9.11
C TYR A 234 2.08 10.84 -9.88
N ASN A 235 3.37 11.15 -9.78
CA ASN A 235 4.42 10.36 -10.42
C ASN A 235 4.61 8.97 -9.79
N GLY A 236 4.32 8.80 -8.49
CA GLY A 236 4.36 7.54 -7.77
C GLY A 236 3.05 6.74 -7.79
N TYR A 237 1.97 7.28 -8.39
CA TYR A 237 0.65 6.69 -8.34
C TYR A 237 0.59 5.27 -8.97
N GLU A 238 1.39 4.98 -9.99
CA GLU A 238 1.45 3.64 -10.57
C GLU A 238 2.01 2.61 -9.57
N THR A 239 3.05 2.98 -8.82
CA THR A 239 3.59 2.13 -7.74
C THR A 239 2.59 2.00 -6.59
N PHE A 240 1.94 3.10 -6.20
CA PHE A 240 0.87 3.07 -5.21
C PHE A 240 -0.22 2.07 -5.61
N LYS A 241 -0.71 2.12 -6.85
CA LYS A 241 -1.72 1.18 -7.35
C LYS A 241 -1.31 -0.28 -7.23
N GLN A 242 -0.05 -0.60 -7.50
CA GLN A 242 0.46 -1.96 -7.35
C GLN A 242 0.47 -2.41 -5.88
N ASN A 243 0.87 -1.52 -4.98
CA ASN A 243 0.96 -1.81 -3.56
C ASN A 243 -0.40 -1.95 -2.87
N VAL A 244 -1.44 -1.25 -3.35
CA VAL A 244 -2.81 -1.29 -2.77
C VAL A 244 -3.82 -2.04 -3.65
N ASP A 245 -3.38 -2.79 -4.64
CA ASP A 245 -4.27 -3.63 -5.48
C ASP A 245 -4.97 -4.68 -4.63
N THR A 246 -6.22 -4.97 -4.96
CA THR A 246 -7.04 -5.97 -4.24
C THR A 246 -6.65 -7.41 -4.57
N ARG A 247 -5.82 -7.63 -5.58
CA ARG A 247 -5.31 -8.95 -5.93
C ARG A 247 -4.04 -9.24 -5.16
N VAL A 248 -3.91 -10.47 -4.69
CA VAL A 248 -2.66 -10.95 -4.12
C VAL A 248 -1.61 -11.00 -5.22
N SER A 249 -0.47 -10.41 -4.95
CA SER A 249 0.68 -10.38 -5.86
C SER A 249 1.95 -10.72 -5.11
N ASP A 250 2.88 -11.31 -5.82
CA ASP A 250 4.25 -11.48 -5.35
C ASP A 250 5.02 -10.16 -5.40
N VAL A 251 5.94 -10.02 -4.50
CA VAL A 251 6.88 -8.90 -4.44
C VAL A 251 8.27 -9.40 -4.12
N ARG A 252 9.24 -8.85 -4.81
CA ARG A 252 10.64 -9.09 -4.47
C ARG A 252 11.00 -8.28 -3.23
N VAL A 253 11.09 -8.96 -2.09
CA VAL A 253 11.44 -8.34 -0.81
C VAL A 253 12.96 -8.26 -0.69
N ASN A 254 13.45 -7.06 -0.48
CA ASN A 254 14.85 -6.76 -0.19
C ASN A 254 14.95 -6.25 1.25
N PRO A 255 15.19 -7.13 2.23
CA PRO A 255 15.27 -6.71 3.63
C PRO A 255 16.59 -5.98 3.89
N LYS A 256 16.59 -5.05 4.87
CA LYS A 256 17.80 -4.31 5.29
C LYS A 256 18.93 -5.25 5.72
N TYR A 257 18.58 -6.40 6.30
CA TYR A 257 19.51 -7.44 6.71
C TYR A 257 18.99 -8.79 6.21
N GLY A 258 19.66 -9.38 5.24
CA GLY A 258 19.26 -10.68 4.71
C GLY A 258 19.37 -10.79 3.20
N LYS A 259 18.98 -11.96 2.67
CA LYS A 259 18.95 -12.21 1.23
C LYS A 259 17.62 -11.80 0.65
N THR A 260 17.65 -11.20 -0.53
CA THR A 260 16.45 -10.89 -1.32
C THR A 260 15.67 -12.17 -1.63
N LYS A 261 14.36 -12.13 -1.48
CA LYS A 261 13.45 -13.25 -1.76
C LYS A 261 12.13 -12.76 -2.32
N GLU A 262 11.41 -13.65 -2.98
CA GLU A 262 10.06 -13.41 -3.43
C GLU A 262 9.07 -13.80 -2.34
N GLU A 263 8.14 -12.90 -2.02
CA GLU A 263 7.10 -13.09 -1.02
C GLU A 263 5.77 -12.54 -1.55
N TYR A 264 4.66 -13.05 -1.04
CA TYR A 264 3.34 -12.54 -1.39
C TYR A 264 2.92 -11.41 -0.46
N MET A 265 2.26 -10.40 -1.02
CA MET A 265 1.65 -9.31 -0.26
C MET A 265 0.20 -9.66 0.08
N PHE A 266 -0.10 -9.71 1.37
CA PHE A 266 -1.45 -10.02 1.88
C PHE A 266 -2.09 -8.87 2.64
N PHE A 267 -1.42 -7.75 2.82
CA PHE A 267 -1.91 -6.66 3.65
C PHE A 267 -3.03 -5.85 2.98
N ASN A 268 -3.91 -5.32 3.81
CA ASN A 268 -4.74 -4.17 3.48
C ASN A 268 -4.04 -2.91 4.00
N ALA A 269 -4.14 -1.79 3.27
CA ALA A 269 -3.49 -0.52 3.67
C ALA A 269 -4.49 0.40 4.37
N LEU A 270 -4.11 0.91 5.54
CA LEU A 270 -4.81 1.95 6.31
C LEU A 270 -3.92 3.19 6.37
N ILE A 271 -4.36 4.28 5.77
CA ILE A 271 -3.57 5.50 5.58
C ILE A 271 -4.20 6.62 6.40
N PHE A 272 -3.42 7.24 7.28
CA PHE A 272 -3.84 8.39 8.05
C PHE A 272 -3.27 9.68 7.46
N SER A 273 -4.11 10.69 7.32
CA SER A 273 -3.71 12.02 6.88
C SER A 273 -4.42 13.11 7.68
N ASN A 274 -3.73 14.22 7.91
CA ASN A 274 -4.30 15.44 8.46
C ASN A 274 -4.71 16.42 7.37
N HIS A 275 -4.62 16.02 6.11
CA HIS A 275 -4.88 16.89 4.95
C HIS A 275 -5.71 16.15 3.92
N SER A 276 -6.78 16.78 3.48
CA SER A 276 -7.67 16.27 2.43
C SER A 276 -7.01 16.20 1.04
N ASP A 277 -5.94 16.97 0.84
CA ASP A 277 -5.16 17.01 -0.40
C ASP A 277 -3.85 16.18 -0.36
N ALA A 278 -3.67 15.35 0.67
CA ALA A 278 -2.45 14.54 0.84
C ALA A 278 -2.17 13.55 -0.29
N LEU A 279 -3.22 13.08 -0.95
CA LEU A 279 -3.14 12.03 -1.98
C LEU A 279 -3.88 12.48 -3.24
N SER A 280 -3.16 12.66 -4.33
CA SER A 280 -3.75 12.97 -5.65
C SER A 280 -4.36 11.72 -6.29
N ILE A 281 -5.53 11.27 -5.80
CA ILE A 281 -6.23 10.12 -6.39
C ILE A 281 -7.07 10.58 -7.60
N PRO A 282 -6.99 9.85 -8.73
CA PRO A 282 -7.86 10.13 -9.87
C PRO A 282 -9.34 9.92 -9.54
N LYS A 283 -10.22 10.70 -10.18
CA LYS A 283 -11.67 10.63 -9.97
C LYS A 283 -12.27 9.23 -10.14
N ASN A 284 -11.68 8.40 -11.00
CA ASN A 284 -12.12 7.03 -11.28
C ASN A 284 -11.28 5.97 -10.57
N ASP A 285 -10.57 6.33 -9.49
CA ASP A 285 -9.83 5.36 -8.70
C ASP A 285 -10.79 4.36 -8.04
N ARG A 286 -10.44 3.08 -8.12
CA ARG A 286 -11.17 1.96 -7.54
C ARG A 286 -10.42 1.23 -6.43
N ARG A 287 -9.36 1.84 -5.90
CA ARG A 287 -8.46 1.20 -4.93
C ARG A 287 -8.50 1.84 -3.57
N CYS A 288 -9.16 2.98 -3.45
CA CYS A 288 -9.22 3.73 -2.21
C CYS A 288 -10.64 4.04 -1.80
N CYS A 289 -10.94 3.85 -0.52
CA CYS A 289 -12.08 4.42 0.18
C CYS A 289 -11.56 5.53 1.09
N VAL A 290 -12.20 6.69 1.10
CA VAL A 290 -11.80 7.83 1.92
C VAL A 290 -12.86 8.08 2.97
N LEU A 291 -12.46 8.04 4.25
CA LEU A 291 -13.32 8.24 5.40
C LEU A 291 -12.92 9.51 6.13
N THR A 292 -13.87 10.20 6.73
CA THR A 292 -13.67 11.51 7.35
C THR A 292 -13.68 11.38 8.87
N ASN A 293 -12.59 11.77 9.53
CA ASN A 293 -12.50 11.80 10.99
C ASN A 293 -12.86 13.19 11.54
N PRO A 294 -13.24 13.27 12.85
CA PRO A 294 -13.45 14.55 13.50
C PRO A 294 -12.15 15.35 13.62
N THR A 295 -12.28 16.65 13.75
CA THR A 295 -11.15 17.59 13.89
C THR A 295 -10.90 17.98 15.35
N VAL A 296 -11.84 17.71 16.22
CA VAL A 296 -11.79 18.09 17.64
C VAL A 296 -11.43 16.89 18.50
N MET A 297 -10.41 17.05 19.33
CA MET A 297 -10.01 16.02 20.30
C MET A 297 -11.08 15.84 21.38
N ALA A 298 -11.20 14.62 21.90
CA ALA A 298 -11.92 14.32 23.14
C ALA A 298 -11.15 14.85 24.37
N ASP A 299 -11.73 14.73 25.55
CA ASP A 299 -11.05 15.09 26.78
C ASP A 299 -9.95 14.07 27.20
N VAL A 300 -9.10 14.43 28.14
CA VAL A 300 -7.97 13.60 28.58
C VAL A 300 -8.43 12.27 29.17
N THR A 301 -9.54 12.26 29.91
CA THR A 301 -10.05 11.05 30.59
C THR A 301 -10.52 9.99 29.57
N TYR A 302 -10.97 10.44 28.41
CA TYR A 302 -11.29 9.57 27.29
C TYR A 302 -10.05 8.81 26.78
N TYR A 303 -8.93 9.48 26.59
CA TYR A 303 -7.69 8.85 26.13
C TYR A 303 -7.05 7.94 27.18
N ASP A 304 -7.15 8.28 28.47
CA ASP A 304 -6.72 7.39 29.58
C ASP A 304 -7.51 6.06 29.57
N ARG A 305 -8.81 6.12 29.29
CA ARG A 305 -9.65 4.93 29.13
C ARG A 305 -9.22 4.09 27.91
N LEU A 306 -8.88 4.72 26.79
CA LEU A 306 -8.38 4.03 25.61
C LEU A 306 -7.07 3.29 25.90
N GLU A 307 -6.10 3.94 26.57
CA GLU A 307 -4.82 3.30 26.91
C GLU A 307 -5.02 2.09 27.83
N GLY A 308 -5.92 2.17 28.81
CA GLY A 308 -6.28 1.06 29.69
C GLY A 308 -6.77 -0.17 28.93
N ALA A 309 -7.53 0.02 27.85
CA ALA A 309 -8.08 -1.06 27.03
C ALA A 309 -7.02 -1.88 26.28
N LEU A 310 -5.87 -1.29 25.95
CA LEU A 310 -4.79 -2.01 25.26
C LEU A 310 -4.16 -3.14 26.08
N SER A 311 -4.24 -3.07 27.40
CA SER A 311 -3.67 -4.05 28.33
C SER A 311 -4.68 -5.07 28.85
N GLY A 312 -5.97 -4.88 28.56
CA GLY A 312 -7.08 -5.70 29.05
C GLY A 312 -7.49 -6.82 28.10
N THR A 313 -8.76 -7.21 28.22
CA THR A 313 -9.41 -8.23 27.37
C THR A 313 -9.93 -7.67 26.05
N GLU A 314 -9.97 -6.36 25.90
CA GLU A 314 -10.52 -5.65 24.73
C GLU A 314 -9.95 -6.15 23.40
N PRO A 315 -8.62 -6.40 23.22
CA PRO A 315 -8.09 -6.90 21.95
C PRO A 315 -8.70 -8.25 21.52
N GLY A 316 -8.97 -9.15 22.47
CA GLY A 316 -9.65 -10.42 22.22
C GLY A 316 -11.12 -10.23 21.86
N GLN A 317 -11.81 -9.31 22.55
CA GLN A 317 -13.19 -8.95 22.26
C GLN A 317 -13.30 -8.34 20.84
N VAL A 318 -12.41 -7.42 20.47
CA VAL A 318 -12.33 -6.84 19.09
C VAL A 318 -12.13 -7.94 18.06
N TYR A 319 -11.20 -8.88 18.31
CA TYR A 319 -10.94 -9.98 17.40
C TYR A 319 -12.21 -10.80 17.13
N TRP A 320 -12.89 -11.26 18.18
CA TRP A 320 -14.08 -12.10 18.04
C TRP A 320 -15.29 -11.33 17.52
N TYR A 321 -15.49 -10.07 17.89
CA TYR A 321 -16.50 -9.21 17.31
C TYR A 321 -16.35 -9.09 15.79
N LEU A 322 -15.11 -8.88 15.31
CA LEU A 322 -14.83 -8.80 13.87
C LEU A 322 -14.90 -10.16 13.17
N MET A 323 -14.53 -11.26 13.85
CA MET A 323 -14.67 -12.61 13.32
C MET A 323 -16.13 -13.04 13.12
N GLU A 324 -17.03 -12.58 13.97
CA GLU A 324 -18.46 -12.95 13.94
C GLU A 324 -19.32 -11.93 13.17
N ARG A 325 -18.75 -10.80 12.78
CA ARG A 325 -19.47 -9.77 12.03
C ARG A 325 -19.90 -10.30 10.66
N ASP A 326 -21.19 -10.10 10.32
CA ASP A 326 -21.72 -10.46 8.99
C ASP A 326 -21.17 -9.52 7.92
N ILE A 327 -20.43 -10.08 6.99
CA ILE A 327 -19.84 -9.37 5.83
C ILE A 327 -20.31 -9.96 4.50
N ALA A 328 -21.44 -10.66 4.46
CA ALA A 328 -21.95 -11.29 3.23
C ALA A 328 -22.19 -10.28 2.09
N ALA A 329 -22.49 -9.03 2.42
CA ALA A 329 -22.69 -7.95 1.44
C ALA A 329 -21.41 -7.15 1.13
N TYR A 330 -20.28 -7.46 1.75
CA TYR A 330 -19.06 -6.70 1.57
C TYR A 330 -18.37 -6.99 0.24
N ASP A 331 -18.11 -5.94 -0.54
CA ASP A 331 -17.32 -6.02 -1.78
C ASP A 331 -15.87 -5.61 -1.51
N ASN A 332 -14.95 -6.56 -1.55
CA ASN A 332 -13.52 -6.31 -1.30
C ASN A 332 -12.78 -5.71 -2.51
N VAL A 333 -13.42 -5.62 -3.67
CA VAL A 333 -12.79 -5.15 -4.92
C VAL A 333 -13.14 -3.70 -5.22
N TYR A 334 -14.42 -3.33 -5.03
CA TYR A 334 -14.91 -2.00 -5.38
C TYR A 334 -15.26 -1.20 -4.13
N PRO A 335 -14.42 -0.19 -3.76
CA PRO A 335 -14.71 0.65 -2.62
C PRO A 335 -15.98 1.47 -2.84
N PRO A 336 -16.81 1.64 -1.82
CA PRO A 336 -17.97 2.52 -1.90
C PRO A 336 -17.57 3.97 -2.15
N GLN A 337 -18.46 4.74 -2.77
CA GLN A 337 -18.27 6.17 -2.94
C GLN A 337 -18.64 6.87 -1.63
N THR A 338 -17.74 7.68 -1.12
CA THR A 338 -17.90 8.46 0.10
C THR A 338 -17.80 9.96 -0.18
N ILE A 339 -18.31 10.78 0.72
CA ILE A 339 -18.18 12.23 0.64
C ILE A 339 -16.69 12.61 0.68
N GLY A 340 -15.92 12.01 1.58
CA GLY A 340 -14.48 12.24 1.69
C GLY A 340 -13.74 11.96 0.38
N LYS A 341 -14.11 10.88 -0.34
CA LYS A 341 -13.50 10.57 -1.65
C LYS A 341 -13.84 11.62 -2.70
N THR A 342 -15.08 12.09 -2.73
CA THR A 342 -15.51 13.14 -3.66
C THR A 342 -14.73 14.43 -3.39
N LEU A 343 -14.67 14.87 -2.13
CA LEU A 343 -13.91 16.06 -1.73
C LEU A 343 -12.43 15.96 -2.11
N MET A 344 -11.78 14.83 -1.78
CA MET A 344 -10.38 14.59 -2.11
C MET A 344 -10.12 14.62 -3.61
N THR A 345 -10.98 14.01 -4.43
CA THR A 345 -10.81 13.99 -5.89
C THR A 345 -11.06 15.34 -6.54
N ASP A 346 -12.00 16.11 -6.02
CA ASP A 346 -12.30 17.46 -6.53
C ASP A 346 -11.22 18.47 -6.12
N GLN A 347 -10.64 18.36 -4.93
CA GLN A 347 -9.50 19.17 -4.47
C GLN A 347 -8.18 18.76 -5.13
N ASN A 348 -8.06 17.52 -5.57
CA ASN A 348 -6.86 16.94 -6.14
C ASN A 348 -6.96 16.70 -7.65
N ALA A 349 -7.70 17.53 -8.37
CA ALA A 349 -7.62 17.55 -9.82
C ALA A 349 -6.14 17.60 -10.22
N MET A 350 -5.72 16.73 -11.16
CA MET A 350 -4.31 16.65 -11.59
C MET A 350 -3.79 18.04 -11.92
N PRO A 351 -2.58 18.43 -11.50
CA PRO A 351 -2.00 19.73 -11.82
C PRO A 351 -2.14 20.09 -13.30
N SER A 352 -1.98 19.10 -14.18
CA SER A 352 -2.20 19.31 -15.62
C SER A 352 -3.65 19.56 -16.00
N ALA A 353 -4.62 19.04 -15.25
CA ALA A 353 -6.05 19.25 -15.51
C ALA A 353 -6.51 20.61 -14.97
N GLU A 354 -6.07 21.00 -13.78
CA GLU A 354 -6.33 22.33 -13.22
C GLU A 354 -5.68 23.43 -14.05
N ILE A 355 -4.42 23.26 -14.39
CA ILE A 355 -3.70 24.17 -15.30
C ILE A 355 -4.42 24.26 -16.65
N LYS A 356 -4.89 23.14 -17.19
CA LYS A 356 -5.67 23.13 -18.43
C LYS A 356 -6.96 23.92 -18.29
N THR A 357 -7.72 23.72 -17.23
CA THR A 357 -8.97 24.45 -16.96
C THR A 357 -8.69 25.94 -16.81
N HIS A 358 -7.70 26.31 -16.01
CA HIS A 358 -7.29 27.70 -15.83
C HIS A 358 -6.86 28.37 -17.16
N ILE A 359 -6.14 27.63 -18.02
CA ILE A 359 -5.75 28.11 -19.34
C ILE A 359 -6.98 28.29 -20.24
N LEU A 360 -7.93 27.30 -20.22
CA LEU A 360 -9.15 27.40 -21.00
C LEU A 360 -10.02 28.59 -20.59
N ASP A 361 -10.11 28.86 -19.30
CA ASP A 361 -10.88 29.97 -18.77
C ASP A 361 -10.23 31.32 -19.12
N ALA A 362 -8.90 31.39 -19.08
CA ALA A 362 -8.12 32.59 -19.41
C ALA A 362 -7.97 32.85 -20.93
N CYS A 363 -8.17 31.84 -21.78
CA CYS A 363 -8.13 31.97 -23.24
C CYS A 363 -9.51 32.32 -23.79
N VAL A 364 -9.62 33.42 -24.54
CA VAL A 364 -10.86 33.83 -25.22
C VAL A 364 -10.92 33.29 -26.65
N GLY A 365 -9.79 33.18 -27.33
CA GLY A 365 -9.69 32.66 -28.69
C GLY A 365 -9.55 31.13 -28.77
N ASP A 366 -9.95 30.56 -29.88
CA ASP A 366 -9.98 29.11 -30.13
C ASP A 366 -8.62 28.49 -30.41
N VAL A 367 -7.61 29.26 -30.80
CA VAL A 367 -6.30 28.77 -31.21
C VAL A 367 -5.15 29.38 -30.39
N ILE A 368 -4.08 28.63 -30.23
CA ILE A 368 -2.92 29.02 -29.41
C ILE A 368 -1.61 28.58 -30.06
N THR A 369 -0.55 29.40 -29.92
CA THR A 369 0.82 28.96 -30.27
C THR A 369 1.47 28.23 -29.10
N LYS A 370 2.52 27.44 -29.39
CA LYS A 370 3.28 26.75 -28.35
C LYS A 370 3.96 27.68 -27.36
N LYS A 371 4.37 28.89 -27.83
CA LYS A 371 4.97 29.95 -27.01
C LYS A 371 3.92 30.55 -26.04
N MET A 372 2.72 30.85 -26.54
CA MET A 372 1.60 31.32 -25.72
C MET A 372 1.19 30.24 -24.68
N LEU A 373 1.10 28.98 -25.09
CA LEU A 373 0.81 27.88 -24.16
C LEU A 373 1.84 27.83 -23.04
N LYS A 374 3.14 27.93 -23.35
CA LYS A 374 4.21 27.99 -22.34
C LYS A 374 4.00 29.10 -21.32
N SER A 375 3.75 30.30 -21.79
CA SER A 375 3.47 31.44 -20.90
C SER A 375 2.23 31.21 -20.04
N ARG A 376 1.14 30.69 -20.61
CA ARG A 376 -0.09 30.39 -19.90
C ARG A 376 0.08 29.27 -18.85
N VAL A 377 0.85 28.21 -19.16
CA VAL A 377 1.18 27.14 -18.20
C VAL A 377 1.94 27.73 -17.01
N ILE A 378 2.94 28.59 -17.25
CA ILE A 378 3.70 29.23 -16.18
C ILE A 378 2.81 30.12 -15.32
N SER A 379 1.99 30.98 -15.94
CA SER A 379 1.08 31.88 -15.21
C SER A 379 0.03 31.08 -14.41
N ALA A 380 -0.54 30.04 -14.98
CA ALA A 380 -1.49 29.16 -14.29
C ALA A 380 -0.83 28.42 -13.14
N ALA A 381 0.39 27.92 -13.32
CA ALA A 381 1.15 27.25 -12.28
C ALA A 381 1.44 28.17 -11.08
N HIS A 382 1.81 29.44 -11.34
CA HIS A 382 1.96 30.41 -10.28
C HIS A 382 0.63 30.78 -9.59
N ALA A 383 -0.45 30.92 -10.35
CA ALA A 383 -1.77 31.25 -9.80
C ALA A 383 -2.36 30.10 -8.95
N LEU A 384 -1.97 28.87 -9.23
CA LEU A 384 -2.40 27.65 -8.54
C LEU A 384 -1.36 27.09 -7.54
N ASP A 385 -0.30 27.86 -7.27
CA ASP A 385 0.77 27.50 -6.32
C ASP A 385 1.56 26.22 -6.66
N TYR A 386 1.75 25.95 -7.96
CA TYR A 386 2.57 24.83 -8.46
C TYR A 386 3.98 25.29 -8.82
N GLU A 387 4.81 25.65 -7.83
CA GLU A 387 6.16 26.20 -8.05
C GLU A 387 7.06 25.29 -8.90
N GLY A 388 7.07 24.00 -8.67
CA GLY A 388 7.86 23.02 -9.44
C GLY A 388 7.52 23.03 -10.93
N ILE A 389 6.24 23.22 -11.28
CA ILE A 389 5.75 23.31 -12.66
C ILE A 389 6.12 24.64 -13.30
N SER A 390 6.07 25.74 -12.57
CA SER A 390 6.46 27.05 -13.08
C SER A 390 7.92 27.09 -13.51
N HIS A 391 8.81 26.38 -12.81
CA HIS A 391 10.24 26.29 -13.14
C HIS A 391 10.54 25.26 -14.24
N ALA A 392 9.77 24.15 -14.33
CA ALA A 392 9.99 23.08 -15.29
C ALA A 392 8.71 22.67 -16.07
N PRO A 393 8.06 23.57 -16.83
CA PRO A 393 6.74 23.36 -17.43
C PRO A 393 6.74 22.38 -18.61
N GLY A 394 7.91 21.88 -19.06
CA GLY A 394 8.08 21.12 -20.30
C GLY A 394 7.25 19.85 -20.42
N GLY A 395 7.06 19.12 -19.32
CA GLY A 395 6.24 17.89 -19.27
C GLY A 395 4.75 18.17 -19.50
N ILE A 396 4.21 19.18 -18.81
CA ILE A 396 2.81 19.59 -18.94
C ILE A 396 2.54 20.19 -20.31
N ILE A 397 3.43 21.06 -20.81
CA ILE A 397 3.32 21.62 -22.15
C ILE A 397 3.24 20.52 -23.20
N ARG A 398 4.10 19.49 -23.11
CA ARG A 398 4.10 18.36 -24.06
C ARG A 398 2.77 17.60 -24.02
N ASN A 399 2.25 17.33 -22.82
CA ASN A 399 0.99 16.63 -22.62
C ASN A 399 -0.20 17.43 -23.17
N LEU A 400 -0.32 18.70 -22.77
CA LEU A 400 -1.40 19.58 -23.23
C LEU A 400 -1.33 19.81 -24.73
N TRP A 401 -0.14 20.08 -25.26
CA TRP A 401 0.07 20.28 -26.69
C TRP A 401 -0.28 19.04 -27.52
N GLY A 402 0.06 17.85 -27.03
CA GLY A 402 -0.29 16.57 -27.67
C GLY A 402 -1.79 16.32 -27.79
N LYS A 403 -2.57 16.82 -26.81
CA LYS A 403 -4.04 16.64 -26.76
C LYS A 403 -4.82 17.75 -27.49
N MET A 404 -4.18 18.84 -27.90
CA MET A 404 -4.81 19.92 -28.67
C MET A 404 -5.03 19.50 -30.12
N GLY A 405 -6.10 20.02 -30.75
CA GLY A 405 -6.41 19.75 -32.15
C GLY A 405 -5.35 20.33 -33.08
N LYS A 406 -4.83 19.54 -33.99
CA LYS A 406 -4.02 20.04 -35.13
C LYS A 406 -4.97 20.76 -36.11
N LEU A 407 -4.53 21.89 -36.65
CA LEU A 407 -5.34 22.65 -37.62
C LEU A 407 -5.35 21.96 -39.02
N ARG A 408 -4.48 21.00 -39.25
CA ARG A 408 -4.46 20.19 -40.48
C ARG A 408 -4.06 18.75 -40.17
N ASP A 409 -4.75 17.82 -40.78
CA ASP A 409 -4.46 16.38 -40.61
C ASP A 409 -3.30 15.99 -41.51
N GLU A 410 -2.06 16.30 -41.13
CA GLU A 410 -0.91 15.81 -41.89
C GLU A 410 0.43 15.86 -41.15
N ALA A 411 1.38 15.04 -41.68
CA ALA A 411 2.73 14.80 -41.20
C ALA A 411 3.66 16.05 -41.15
N LYS A 412 3.23 17.20 -41.64
CA LYS A 412 4.05 18.43 -41.67
C LYS A 412 3.66 19.49 -40.66
N GLY A 413 2.71 19.26 -39.76
CA GLY A 413 2.26 20.22 -38.72
C GLY A 413 1.97 21.61 -39.28
N ALA A 414 0.88 22.23 -38.83
CA ALA A 414 0.52 23.56 -39.30
C ALA A 414 1.54 24.59 -38.82
N ARG A 415 2.40 25.01 -39.70
CA ARG A 415 3.37 26.10 -39.44
C ARG A 415 2.92 27.37 -40.09
N TYR A 416 2.80 28.41 -39.29
CA TYR A 416 2.45 29.74 -39.71
C TYR A 416 3.63 30.69 -39.62
N TYR A 417 3.62 31.71 -40.44
CA TYR A 417 4.53 32.83 -40.31
C TYR A 417 3.79 34.00 -39.67
N ILE A 418 4.10 34.31 -38.43
CA ILE A 418 3.58 35.44 -37.69
C ILE A 418 4.77 36.37 -37.41
N ASN A 419 4.73 37.61 -37.89
CA ASN A 419 5.84 38.59 -37.78
C ASN A 419 7.19 38.05 -38.30
N GLY A 420 7.18 37.24 -39.36
CA GLY A 420 8.40 36.64 -39.93
C GLY A 420 8.95 35.41 -39.21
N GLU A 421 8.39 35.04 -38.07
CA GLU A 421 8.74 33.81 -37.34
C GLU A 421 7.80 32.67 -37.69
N GLN A 422 8.36 31.50 -37.93
CA GLN A 422 7.60 30.27 -38.14
C GLN A 422 7.09 29.72 -36.82
N VAL A 423 5.76 29.67 -36.61
CA VAL A 423 5.12 29.22 -35.38
C VAL A 423 4.18 28.03 -35.65
N GLU A 424 4.11 27.11 -34.72
CA GLU A 424 3.12 26.02 -34.74
C GLU A 424 1.88 26.47 -33.95
N VAL A 425 0.70 26.27 -34.55
CA VAL A 425 -0.60 26.66 -34.00
C VAL A 425 -1.48 25.47 -33.81
N ARG A 426 -2.21 25.37 -32.70
CA ARG A 426 -3.19 24.33 -32.42
C ARG A 426 -4.50 24.87 -31.90
N ALA A 427 -5.58 24.15 -32.13
CA ALA A 427 -6.88 24.48 -31.60
C ALA A 427 -7.01 24.01 -30.15
N ILE A 428 -7.33 24.94 -29.25
CA ILE A 428 -7.60 24.71 -27.83
C ILE A 428 -9.10 24.46 -27.60
N ARG A 429 -9.96 25.09 -28.42
CA ARG A 429 -11.42 24.95 -28.45
C ARG A 429 -11.91 24.69 -29.86
N ASN A 430 -13.18 24.28 -30.00
CA ASN A 430 -13.86 24.11 -31.30
C ASN A 430 -13.01 23.32 -32.33
N LYS A 431 -12.37 22.23 -31.90
CA LYS A 431 -11.37 21.49 -32.68
C LYS A 431 -11.87 21.09 -34.04
N GLU A 432 -13.15 20.63 -34.16
CA GLU A 432 -13.75 20.19 -35.40
C GLU A 432 -13.81 21.32 -36.44
N ARG A 433 -14.15 22.53 -36.00
CA ARG A 433 -14.14 23.73 -36.86
C ARG A 433 -12.75 23.98 -37.45
N TRP A 434 -11.69 23.83 -36.66
CA TRP A 434 -10.33 24.20 -37.02
C TRP A 434 -9.57 23.09 -37.78
N ILE A 435 -9.97 21.84 -37.65
CA ILE A 435 -9.42 20.70 -38.41
C ILE A 435 -9.83 20.78 -39.88
N SER A 436 -11.05 21.26 -40.16
CA SER A 436 -11.58 21.38 -41.51
C SER A 436 -11.21 22.67 -42.23
N TYR A 437 -10.47 23.56 -41.58
CA TYR A 437 -10.14 24.89 -42.09
C TYR A 437 -8.98 24.86 -43.10
N ASP A 438 -9.19 25.54 -44.26
CA ASP A 438 -8.15 25.70 -45.29
C ASP A 438 -7.23 26.88 -44.89
N MET A 439 -6.00 26.53 -44.55
CA MET A 439 -5.03 27.45 -43.94
C MET A 439 -4.56 28.56 -44.84
N ASP A 440 -4.57 28.36 -46.14
CA ASP A 440 -4.13 29.39 -47.11
C ASP A 440 -5.22 30.44 -47.33
N ARG A 441 -6.48 30.12 -47.05
CA ARG A 441 -7.63 31.03 -47.19
C ARG A 441 -7.94 31.85 -45.94
N ASP A 442 -7.59 31.35 -44.73
CA ASP A 442 -8.10 31.87 -43.46
C ASP A 442 -7.02 32.33 -42.48
N LYS A 443 -5.84 32.71 -42.99
CA LYS A 443 -4.75 33.26 -42.17
C LYS A 443 -5.24 34.37 -41.25
N ASN A 444 -6.10 35.26 -41.75
CA ASN A 444 -6.66 36.38 -40.97
C ASN A 444 -7.52 35.91 -39.79
N ALA A 445 -8.33 34.85 -39.95
CA ALA A 445 -9.15 34.29 -38.88
C ALA A 445 -8.31 33.72 -37.74
N ILE A 446 -7.20 33.05 -38.07
CA ILE A 446 -6.26 32.51 -37.08
C ILE A 446 -5.52 33.67 -36.37
N GLU A 447 -5.08 34.66 -37.08
CA GLU A 447 -4.46 35.85 -36.48
C GLU A 447 -5.42 36.60 -35.55
N GLU A 448 -6.70 36.71 -35.91
CA GLU A 448 -7.74 37.30 -35.02
C GLU A 448 -7.92 36.48 -33.73
N GLU A 449 -7.98 35.14 -33.82
CA GLU A 449 -8.11 34.30 -32.64
C GLU A 449 -6.86 34.32 -31.75
N LEU A 450 -5.67 34.40 -32.33
CA LEU A 450 -4.42 34.57 -31.60
C LEU A 450 -4.35 35.90 -30.89
N LEU A 451 -4.84 36.99 -31.53
CA LEU A 451 -4.92 38.33 -30.95
C LEU A 451 -5.87 38.40 -29.76
N LYS A 452 -7.00 37.65 -29.81
CA LYS A 452 -7.91 37.56 -28.66
C LYS A 452 -7.17 36.97 -27.43
N ASN A 453 -6.35 35.94 -27.64
CA ASN A 453 -5.57 35.32 -26.59
C ASN A 453 -4.38 36.14 -26.11
N ASP A 454 -3.79 37.01 -26.95
CA ASP A 454 -2.68 37.87 -26.58
C ASP A 454 -3.12 39.04 -25.66
N LYS A 455 -4.29 39.63 -25.92
CA LYS A 455 -4.85 40.71 -25.11
C LYS A 455 -5.15 40.36 -23.67
N THR A 456 -5.36 39.06 -23.40
CA THR A 456 -5.69 38.55 -22.06
C THR A 456 -4.47 38.06 -21.27
N GLY A 457 -3.24 38.09 -21.82
CA GLY A 457 -2.10 37.40 -21.21
C GLY A 457 -0.76 38.09 -21.11
N GLY A 458 -0.64 39.36 -21.43
CA GLY A 458 0.58 40.16 -21.17
C GLY A 458 1.87 39.72 -21.90
N ALA A 459 1.80 38.78 -22.83
CA ALA A 459 2.93 38.38 -23.66
C ALA A 459 2.83 39.15 -24.99
N GLY A 460 3.45 40.30 -25.05
CA GLY A 460 3.35 41.25 -26.18
C GLY A 460 3.77 40.62 -27.51
N LEU A 461 2.83 40.06 -28.23
CA LEU A 461 2.89 39.87 -29.67
C LEU A 461 2.57 41.21 -30.34
N LYS A 462 3.58 42.03 -30.63
CA LYS A 462 3.39 43.20 -31.49
C LYS A 462 3.20 42.68 -32.93
N LEU A 463 1.96 42.64 -33.38
CA LEU A 463 1.66 42.54 -34.82
C LEU A 463 2.00 43.91 -35.43
N VAL A 464 3.07 43.94 -36.21
CA VAL A 464 3.36 45.08 -37.06
C VAL A 464 2.39 45.00 -38.24
N LYS A 465 1.58 46.06 -38.40
CA LYS A 465 0.67 46.25 -39.54
C LYS A 465 1.40 46.30 -40.86
#